data_129e430de98129eed1869b89cbb8178d
#
_entry.id   129e430de98129eed1869b89cbb8178d
#
_cell.length_a   1.000
_cell.length_b   1.000
_cell.length_c   1.000
_cell.angle_alpha   90.00
_cell.angle_beta   90.00
_cell.angle_gamma   90.00
#
_symmetry.space_group_name_H-M   'P 1'
#
loop_
_entity.id
_entity.type
_entity.pdbx_description
1 polymer ?
#
loop_
_entity_poly.entity_id
_entity_poly.type
_entity_poly.pdbx_seq_one_letter_code
_entity_poly.pdbx_strand_id
1 'polypeptide(L)'
;DDAVVDSYMSECEELKLYSKKWEYISRRKPHVLSPDMEAVLASAEDVLGGPKKVFGMFNNADVRFGTIKDENGEDVTLTHGRYGIFIRSNDRRVRKDAFTRMHGAYKNFENTIAANYEALVKGDMFSAKVRKYNSSIESYLFDGNIPISVYDNLIDTIHEGLPLMHRYVKLRKKALGVDELHMYDVYTPMVKDFDMHISFEEAKEIVKKGVAPLGKDYIELLDKGFNGGWIDVYENEGKRSGAYSWGPNGVHPYVLLNHQDNLDSMFTLAHEMGHALHSYKSNSTQPLVYAAYRIFVAEVASTCNEALLNFYLIDNAKDRSEERRVGK
;
A
#
# COMPACT_ATOMS: atom_id res chain seq x y z
N ASP A 1 5.83 19.91 -32.99
CA ASP A 1 5.14 19.29 -34.14
C ASP A 1 5.46 17.78 -34.14
N ASP A 2 4.43 16.91 -34.17
CA ASP A 2 4.61 15.47 -34.10
C ASP A 2 5.36 14.97 -35.36
N ALA A 3 5.02 15.49 -36.52
CA ALA A 3 5.65 15.08 -37.79
C ALA A 3 7.17 15.36 -37.81
N VAL A 4 7.60 16.44 -37.17
CA VAL A 4 9.04 16.77 -37.05
C VAL A 4 9.75 15.78 -36.14
N VAL A 5 9.14 15.41 -35.03
CA VAL A 5 9.73 14.44 -34.08
C VAL A 5 9.77 13.06 -34.71
N ASP A 6 8.70 12.65 -35.40
CA ASP A 6 8.65 11.37 -36.13
C ASP A 6 9.73 11.28 -37.21
N SER A 7 10.00 12.40 -37.93
CA SER A 7 11.13 12.50 -38.87
C SER A 7 12.47 12.26 -38.17
N TYR A 8 12.73 12.97 -37.07
CA TYR A 8 13.96 12.78 -36.30
C TYR A 8 14.11 11.39 -35.75
N MET A 9 13.02 10.74 -35.24
CA MET A 9 13.04 9.37 -34.78
C MET A 9 13.28 8.35 -35.90
N SER A 10 12.89 8.68 -37.13
CA SER A 10 13.17 7.84 -38.31
C SER A 10 14.62 7.95 -38.80
N GLU A 11 15.26 9.08 -38.60
CA GLU A 11 16.61 9.42 -39.07
C GLU A 11 17.70 9.03 -38.04
N CYS A 12 17.36 8.98 -36.74
CA CYS A 12 18.31 8.73 -35.67
C CYS A 12 17.86 7.57 -34.78
N GLU A 13 18.59 6.45 -34.84
CA GLU A 13 18.28 5.19 -34.11
C GLU A 13 18.28 5.41 -32.59
N GLU A 14 19.19 6.24 -32.07
CA GLU A 14 19.30 6.54 -30.65
C GLU A 14 18.05 7.24 -30.10
N LEU A 15 17.32 8.00 -30.92
CA LEU A 15 16.08 8.66 -30.50
C LEU A 15 14.93 7.66 -30.31
N LYS A 16 14.98 6.49 -30.92
CA LYS A 16 13.94 5.44 -30.75
C LYS A 16 13.83 4.98 -29.29
N LEU A 17 14.91 5.12 -28.52
CA LEU A 17 14.89 4.90 -27.07
C LEU A 17 13.79 5.76 -26.39
N TYR A 18 13.46 6.92 -26.91
CA TYR A 18 12.50 7.85 -26.32
C TYR A 18 11.08 7.72 -26.89
N SER A 19 10.82 6.76 -27.77
CA SER A 19 9.53 6.60 -28.47
C SER A 19 8.32 6.55 -27.51
N LYS A 20 8.41 5.78 -26.42
CA LYS A 20 7.33 5.69 -25.41
C LYS A 20 7.18 6.98 -24.60
N LYS A 21 8.27 7.69 -24.35
CA LYS A 21 8.21 9.01 -23.71
C LYS A 21 7.54 10.03 -24.63
N TRP A 22 7.83 9.96 -25.93
CA TRP A 22 7.19 10.81 -26.91
C TRP A 22 5.69 10.51 -27.06
N GLU A 23 5.31 9.24 -27.13
CA GLU A 23 3.91 8.80 -27.13
C GLU A 23 3.15 9.40 -25.94
N TYR A 24 3.73 9.34 -24.73
CA TYR A 24 3.15 9.96 -23.54
C TYR A 24 3.01 11.49 -23.69
N ILE A 25 4.04 12.16 -24.18
CA ILE A 25 4.01 13.62 -24.38
C ILE A 25 2.93 13.99 -25.40
N SER A 26 2.84 13.29 -26.53
CA SER A 26 1.83 13.53 -27.57
C SER A 26 0.41 13.32 -27.04
N ARG A 27 0.19 12.24 -26.32
CA ARG A 27 -1.11 11.96 -25.68
C ARG A 27 -1.51 13.04 -24.69
N ARG A 28 -0.54 13.65 -23.98
CA ARG A 28 -0.78 14.71 -22.99
C ARG A 28 -1.09 16.07 -23.61
N LYS A 29 -0.76 16.34 -24.88
CA LYS A 29 -0.93 17.65 -25.53
C LYS A 29 -2.32 18.29 -25.37
N PRO A 30 -3.45 17.54 -25.51
CA PRO A 30 -4.78 18.13 -25.33
C PRO A 30 -5.06 18.67 -23.93
N HIS A 31 -4.27 18.19 -22.94
CA HIS A 31 -4.41 18.52 -21.51
C HIS A 31 -3.35 19.52 -21.02
N VAL A 32 -2.48 20.00 -21.92
CA VAL A 32 -1.51 21.07 -21.65
C VAL A 32 -2.15 22.41 -21.99
N LEU A 33 -2.01 23.38 -21.09
CA LEU A 33 -2.59 24.71 -21.22
C LEU A 33 -1.55 25.73 -21.75
N SER A 34 -1.97 26.99 -21.91
CA SER A 34 -1.04 28.06 -22.22
C SER A 34 -0.02 28.27 -21.08
N PRO A 35 1.18 28.79 -21.38
CA PRO A 35 2.21 29.02 -20.35
C PRO A 35 1.69 29.83 -19.15
N ASP A 36 0.88 30.85 -19.38
CA ASP A 36 0.32 31.69 -18.31
C ASP A 36 -0.63 30.90 -17.42
N MET A 37 -1.49 30.05 -18.02
CA MET A 37 -2.39 29.19 -17.23
C MET A 37 -1.63 28.10 -16.49
N GLU A 38 -0.60 27.50 -17.05
CA GLU A 38 0.26 26.54 -16.34
C GLU A 38 0.97 27.21 -15.16
N ALA A 39 1.44 28.45 -15.30
CA ALA A 39 2.05 29.21 -14.20
C ALA A 39 1.05 29.48 -13.05
N VAL A 40 -0.20 29.82 -13.39
CA VAL A 40 -1.27 29.99 -12.39
C VAL A 40 -1.57 28.68 -11.69
N LEU A 41 -1.70 27.55 -12.42
CA LEU A 41 -1.96 26.24 -11.81
C LEU A 41 -0.80 25.78 -10.94
N ALA A 42 0.45 25.99 -11.37
CA ALA A 42 1.62 25.67 -10.56
C ALA A 42 1.61 26.47 -9.24
N SER A 43 1.21 27.74 -9.28
CA SER A 43 1.07 28.57 -8.08
C SER A 43 -0.08 28.11 -7.17
N ALA A 44 -1.13 27.51 -7.73
CA ALA A 44 -2.28 26.98 -6.99
C ALA A 44 -2.02 25.60 -6.37
N GLU A 45 -0.95 24.90 -6.75
CA GLU A 45 -0.68 23.52 -6.32
C GLU A 45 -0.53 23.40 -4.81
N ASP A 46 0.15 24.35 -4.16
CA ASP A 46 0.29 24.38 -2.70
C ASP A 46 -1.06 24.53 -1.98
N VAL A 47 -1.98 25.32 -2.57
CA VAL A 47 -3.33 25.51 -2.01
C VAL A 47 -4.16 24.23 -2.20
N LEU A 48 -4.11 23.64 -3.38
CA LEU A 48 -4.82 22.39 -3.69
C LEU A 48 -4.30 21.21 -2.88
N GLY A 49 -3.02 21.21 -2.51
CA GLY A 49 -2.41 20.23 -1.63
C GLY A 49 -2.78 20.39 -0.14
N GLY A 50 -3.35 21.54 0.24
CA GLY A 50 -3.70 21.87 1.62
C GLY A 50 -4.53 20.82 2.34
N PRO A 51 -5.64 20.33 1.80
CA PRO A 51 -6.49 19.31 2.44
C PRO A 51 -5.73 18.02 2.78
N LYS A 52 -4.87 17.55 1.89
CA LYS A 52 -4.03 16.36 2.12
C LYS A 52 -3.05 16.59 3.27
N LYS A 53 -2.45 17.78 3.34
CA LYS A 53 -1.53 18.16 4.41
C LYS A 53 -2.25 18.26 5.76
N VAL A 54 -3.43 18.88 5.81
CA VAL A 54 -4.26 19.01 7.02
C VAL A 54 -4.61 17.62 7.56
N PHE A 55 -5.12 16.72 6.71
CA PHE A 55 -5.42 15.36 7.14
C PHE A 55 -4.17 14.61 7.61
N GLY A 56 -3.06 14.77 6.92
CA GLY A 56 -1.78 14.15 7.31
C GLY A 56 -1.32 14.58 8.71
N MET A 57 -1.40 15.88 9.04
CA MET A 57 -1.05 16.38 10.38
C MET A 57 -2.03 15.87 11.43
N PHE A 58 -3.32 15.97 11.18
CA PHE A 58 -4.34 15.42 12.07
C PHE A 58 -4.13 13.94 12.35
N ASN A 59 -3.99 13.11 11.31
CA ASN A 59 -3.90 11.66 11.42
C ASN A 59 -2.61 11.17 12.10
N ASN A 60 -1.48 11.79 11.77
CA ASN A 60 -0.17 11.30 12.22
C ASN A 60 0.34 11.98 13.50
N ALA A 61 -0.11 13.23 13.76
CA ALA A 61 0.42 14.01 14.86
C ALA A 61 -0.61 14.36 15.95
N ASP A 62 -1.87 14.65 15.58
CA ASP A 62 -2.82 15.24 16.54
C ASP A 62 -3.80 14.23 17.13
N VAL A 63 -4.31 13.28 16.33
CA VAL A 63 -5.30 12.31 16.80
C VAL A 63 -4.71 11.39 17.88
N ARG A 64 -5.47 11.21 18.96
CA ARG A 64 -5.13 10.32 20.07
C ARG A 64 -6.29 9.37 20.33
N PHE A 65 -5.99 8.07 20.48
CA PHE A 65 -7.00 7.05 20.71
C PHE A 65 -7.19 6.71 22.18
N GLY A 66 -6.32 7.25 23.07
CA GLY A 66 -6.36 6.98 24.49
C GLY A 66 -5.85 5.61 24.86
N THR A 67 -6.36 5.06 25.96
CA THR A 67 -5.96 3.74 26.52
C THR A 67 -7.13 2.76 26.46
N ILE A 68 -6.79 1.49 26.34
CA ILE A 68 -7.71 0.35 26.50
C ILE A 68 -7.14 -0.61 27.54
N LYS A 69 -7.96 -1.53 28.02
CA LYS A 69 -7.48 -2.67 28.82
C LYS A 69 -7.12 -3.83 27.87
N ASP A 70 -5.90 -4.36 27.99
CA ASP A 70 -5.48 -5.57 27.27
C ASP A 70 -6.16 -6.84 27.80
N GLU A 71 -5.73 -8.01 27.36
CA GLU A 71 -6.23 -9.31 27.79
C GLU A 71 -5.99 -9.59 29.29
N ASN A 72 -4.93 -9.00 29.87
CA ASN A 72 -4.55 -9.15 31.27
C ASN A 72 -5.23 -8.09 32.16
N GLY A 73 -5.95 -7.14 31.58
CA GLY A 73 -6.59 -6.04 32.28
C GLY A 73 -5.67 -4.84 32.52
N GLU A 74 -4.46 -4.84 31.94
CA GLU A 74 -3.51 -3.76 32.03
C GLU A 74 -3.88 -2.60 31.10
N ASP A 75 -3.59 -1.37 31.54
CA ASP A 75 -3.82 -0.19 30.72
C ASP A 75 -2.73 -0.04 29.65
N VAL A 76 -3.14 -0.05 28.40
CA VAL A 76 -2.24 0.07 27.25
C VAL A 76 -2.67 1.22 26.33
N THR A 77 -1.71 2.03 25.90
CA THR A 77 -1.97 3.12 24.96
C THR A 77 -2.25 2.55 23.57
N LEU A 78 -3.38 2.99 22.97
CA LEU A 78 -3.76 2.62 21.62
C LEU A 78 -3.08 3.55 20.60
N THR A 79 -2.35 2.96 19.65
CA THR A 79 -1.76 3.63 18.50
C THR A 79 -2.24 2.97 17.21
N HIS A 80 -1.95 3.56 16.04
CA HIS A 80 -2.26 2.93 14.76
C HIS A 80 -1.61 1.53 14.63
N GLY A 81 -0.34 1.39 15.01
CA GLY A 81 0.36 0.10 14.97
C GLY A 81 -0.24 -0.91 15.93
N ARG A 82 -0.45 -0.52 17.19
CA ARG A 82 -1.04 -1.40 18.22
C ARG A 82 -2.49 -1.77 17.93
N TYR A 83 -3.25 -0.92 17.22
CA TYR A 83 -4.60 -1.29 16.79
C TYR A 83 -4.62 -2.60 16.00
N GLY A 84 -3.63 -2.79 15.11
CA GLY A 84 -3.47 -4.03 14.35
C GLY A 84 -3.31 -5.28 15.22
N ILE A 85 -2.67 -5.15 16.39
CA ILE A 85 -2.54 -6.23 17.38
C ILE A 85 -3.88 -6.47 18.07
N PHE A 86 -4.46 -5.43 18.67
CA PHE A 86 -5.65 -5.56 19.49
C PHE A 86 -6.91 -5.96 18.72
N ILE A 87 -7.05 -5.57 17.44
CA ILE A 87 -8.18 -6.01 16.60
C ILE A 87 -8.12 -7.48 16.22
N ARG A 88 -6.95 -8.12 16.38
CA ARG A 88 -6.76 -9.56 16.18
C ARG A 88 -6.86 -10.38 17.47
N SER A 89 -6.95 -9.72 18.64
CA SER A 89 -7.03 -10.37 19.93
C SER A 89 -8.13 -11.46 19.99
N ASN A 90 -7.87 -12.56 20.69
CA ASN A 90 -8.87 -13.59 20.96
C ASN A 90 -9.93 -13.10 21.95
N ASP A 91 -9.62 -12.12 22.80
CA ASP A 91 -10.58 -11.47 23.68
C ASP A 91 -11.46 -10.47 22.91
N ARG A 92 -12.75 -10.81 22.78
CA ARG A 92 -13.72 -9.98 22.05
C ARG A 92 -13.89 -8.60 22.67
N ARG A 93 -13.75 -8.48 23.98
CA ARG A 93 -13.80 -7.19 24.69
C ARG A 93 -12.67 -6.28 24.21
N VAL A 94 -11.44 -6.79 24.15
CA VAL A 94 -10.26 -6.05 23.70
C VAL A 94 -10.46 -5.54 22.27
N ARG A 95 -10.89 -6.41 21.35
CA ARG A 95 -11.17 -6.02 19.96
C ARG A 95 -12.20 -4.92 19.85
N LYS A 96 -13.33 -5.08 20.57
CA LYS A 96 -14.42 -4.10 20.59
C LYS A 96 -13.95 -2.77 21.14
N ASP A 97 -13.18 -2.77 22.23
CA ASP A 97 -12.67 -1.55 22.85
C ASP A 97 -11.68 -0.83 21.92
N ALA A 98 -10.75 -1.56 21.30
CA ALA A 98 -9.82 -1.01 20.33
C ALA A 98 -10.56 -0.37 19.14
N PHE A 99 -11.51 -1.10 18.55
CA PHE A 99 -12.34 -0.60 17.45
C PHE A 99 -13.12 0.64 17.82
N THR A 100 -13.83 0.60 18.96
CA THR A 100 -14.69 1.69 19.41
C THR A 100 -13.87 2.94 19.71
N ARG A 101 -12.71 2.78 20.37
CA ARG A 101 -11.82 3.91 20.69
C ARG A 101 -11.23 4.54 19.43
N MET A 102 -10.69 3.73 18.53
CA MET A 102 -10.08 4.24 17.31
C MET A 102 -11.09 4.97 16.44
N HIS A 103 -12.20 4.31 16.08
CA HIS A 103 -13.22 4.92 15.23
C HIS A 103 -13.96 6.06 15.93
N GLY A 104 -14.15 5.98 17.26
CA GLY A 104 -14.72 7.05 18.06
C GLY A 104 -13.87 8.33 18.04
N ALA A 105 -12.54 8.20 18.07
CA ALA A 105 -11.65 9.35 17.96
C ALA A 105 -11.84 10.09 16.62
N TYR A 106 -11.94 9.38 15.50
CA TYR A 106 -12.23 9.99 14.20
C TYR A 106 -13.65 10.58 14.15
N LYS A 107 -14.64 9.88 14.71
CA LYS A 107 -16.03 10.34 14.73
C LYS A 107 -16.20 11.69 15.45
N ASN A 108 -15.39 11.97 16.45
CA ASN A 108 -15.39 13.25 17.14
C ASN A 108 -15.04 14.43 16.22
N PHE A 109 -14.40 14.17 15.08
CA PHE A 109 -14.01 15.16 14.08
C PHE A 109 -14.72 14.94 12.73
N GLU A 110 -15.85 14.24 12.73
CA GLU A 110 -16.57 13.84 11.51
C GLU A 110 -16.82 15.02 10.56
N ASN A 111 -17.35 16.13 11.07
CA ASN A 111 -17.63 17.32 10.25
C ASN A 111 -16.37 17.95 9.66
N THR A 112 -15.29 18.01 10.46
CA THR A 112 -14.00 18.56 10.00
C THR A 112 -13.38 17.67 8.93
N ILE A 113 -13.39 16.36 9.14
CA ILE A 113 -12.86 15.39 8.18
C ILE A 113 -13.70 15.41 6.89
N ALA A 114 -15.03 15.48 7.00
CA ALA A 114 -15.91 15.56 5.84
C ALA A 114 -15.68 16.83 5.02
N ALA A 115 -15.55 17.99 5.67
CA ALA A 115 -15.27 19.26 4.99
C ALA A 115 -13.89 19.25 4.31
N ASN A 116 -12.89 18.67 4.97
CA ASN A 116 -11.55 18.52 4.42
C ASN A 116 -11.54 17.56 3.21
N TYR A 117 -12.27 16.45 3.29
CA TYR A 117 -12.43 15.51 2.18
C TYR A 117 -13.18 16.15 0.99
N GLU A 118 -14.25 16.91 1.26
CA GLU A 118 -14.95 17.68 0.22
C GLU A 118 -14.01 18.64 -0.50
N ALA A 119 -13.15 19.35 0.24
CA ALA A 119 -12.18 20.27 -0.34
C ALA A 119 -11.17 19.54 -1.26
N LEU A 120 -10.70 18.33 -0.87
CA LEU A 120 -9.85 17.48 -1.69
C LEU A 120 -10.56 17.08 -3.00
N VAL A 121 -11.77 16.54 -2.91
CA VAL A 121 -12.58 16.14 -4.07
C VAL A 121 -12.81 17.30 -5.03
N LYS A 122 -13.15 18.49 -4.50
CA LYS A 122 -13.31 19.71 -5.32
C LYS A 122 -12.02 20.15 -6.01
N GLY A 123 -10.87 19.98 -5.35
CA GLY A 123 -9.56 20.22 -5.94
C GLY A 123 -9.27 19.28 -7.13
N ASP A 124 -9.57 18.00 -6.99
CA ASP A 124 -9.43 17.01 -8.06
C ASP A 124 -10.37 17.30 -9.25
N MET A 125 -11.63 17.63 -8.95
CA MET A 125 -12.60 18.02 -9.99
C MET A 125 -12.18 19.30 -10.72
N PHE A 126 -11.67 20.28 -10.00
CA PHE A 126 -11.13 21.51 -10.59
C PHE A 126 -9.96 21.20 -11.52
N SER A 127 -8.99 20.42 -11.07
CA SER A 127 -7.80 20.06 -11.83
C SER A 127 -8.14 19.29 -13.11
N ALA A 128 -9.03 18.31 -13.02
CA ALA A 128 -9.52 17.55 -14.16
C ALA A 128 -10.23 18.47 -15.18
N LYS A 129 -11.15 19.32 -14.72
CA LYS A 129 -11.91 20.23 -15.56
C LYS A 129 -11.02 21.23 -16.29
N VAL A 130 -10.08 21.88 -15.59
CA VAL A 130 -9.19 22.89 -16.17
C VAL A 130 -8.28 22.26 -17.22
N ARG A 131 -7.81 21.03 -16.98
CA ARG A 131 -6.97 20.25 -17.92
C ARG A 131 -7.79 19.52 -19.00
N LYS A 132 -9.10 19.79 -19.11
CA LYS A 132 -10.00 19.25 -20.12
C LYS A 132 -10.15 17.72 -20.12
N TYR A 133 -10.10 17.11 -18.95
CA TYR A 133 -10.54 15.73 -18.77
C TYR A 133 -12.07 15.68 -18.58
N ASN A 134 -12.72 14.63 -19.04
CA ASN A 134 -14.16 14.46 -18.89
C ASN A 134 -14.56 14.16 -17.43
N SER A 135 -13.63 13.60 -16.65
CA SER A 135 -13.85 13.25 -15.25
C SER A 135 -12.54 13.20 -14.47
N SER A 136 -12.62 13.23 -13.14
CA SER A 136 -11.45 13.03 -12.27
C SER A 136 -10.86 11.63 -12.45
N ILE A 137 -11.68 10.59 -12.63
CA ILE A 137 -11.19 9.23 -12.85
C ILE A 137 -10.40 9.11 -14.16
N GLU A 138 -10.86 9.75 -15.24
CA GLU A 138 -10.09 9.80 -16.50
C GLU A 138 -8.72 10.43 -16.27
N SER A 139 -8.67 11.55 -15.55
CA SER A 139 -7.42 12.24 -15.20
C SER A 139 -6.46 11.34 -14.41
N TYR A 140 -6.96 10.59 -13.43
CA TYR A 140 -6.14 9.68 -12.64
C TYR A 140 -5.62 8.46 -13.41
N LEU A 141 -6.42 7.92 -14.31
CA LEU A 141 -6.05 6.75 -15.12
C LEU A 141 -5.18 7.11 -16.33
N PHE A 142 -5.14 8.39 -16.70
CA PHE A 142 -4.48 8.88 -17.90
C PHE A 142 -2.98 8.57 -17.95
N ASP A 143 -2.25 8.81 -16.87
CA ASP A 143 -0.80 8.60 -16.83
C ASP A 143 -0.42 7.13 -17.03
N GLY A 144 -1.23 6.21 -16.49
CA GLY A 144 -1.09 4.77 -16.69
C GLY A 144 -1.55 4.29 -18.07
N ASN A 145 -2.22 5.15 -18.86
CA ASN A 145 -2.92 4.79 -20.08
C ASN A 145 -3.94 3.66 -19.86
N ILE A 146 -4.68 3.75 -18.76
CA ILE A 146 -5.64 2.73 -18.33
C ILE A 146 -7.04 3.18 -18.78
N PRO A 147 -7.75 2.41 -19.62
CA PRO A 147 -9.14 2.72 -19.97
C PRO A 147 -10.07 2.69 -18.75
N ILE A 148 -11.06 3.58 -18.70
CA ILE A 148 -12.06 3.62 -17.61
C ILE A 148 -12.77 2.26 -17.50
N SER A 149 -12.99 1.58 -18.63
CA SER A 149 -13.61 0.24 -18.65
C SER A 149 -12.87 -0.80 -17.79
N VAL A 150 -11.57 -0.65 -17.54
CA VAL A 150 -10.81 -1.52 -16.61
C VAL A 150 -11.27 -1.29 -15.17
N TYR A 151 -11.48 -0.03 -14.80
CA TYR A 151 -12.00 0.33 -13.49
C TYR A 151 -13.44 -0.16 -13.28
N ASP A 152 -14.31 0.09 -14.26
CA ASP A 152 -15.71 -0.35 -14.19
C ASP A 152 -15.80 -1.88 -14.13
N ASN A 153 -15.04 -2.59 -14.97
CA ASN A 153 -14.99 -4.05 -14.96
C ASN A 153 -14.47 -4.63 -13.62
N LEU A 154 -13.54 -3.93 -12.94
CA LEU A 154 -13.09 -4.33 -11.61
C LEU A 154 -14.25 -4.30 -10.62
N ILE A 155 -15.04 -3.22 -10.62
CA ILE A 155 -16.22 -3.08 -9.75
C ILE A 155 -17.23 -4.17 -10.03
N ASP A 156 -17.56 -4.39 -11.30
CA ASP A 156 -18.53 -5.42 -11.72
C ASP A 156 -18.08 -6.83 -11.30
N THR A 157 -16.81 -7.15 -11.53
CA THR A 157 -16.22 -8.45 -11.13
C THR A 157 -16.27 -8.66 -9.61
N ILE A 158 -16.00 -7.61 -8.82
CA ILE A 158 -16.12 -7.68 -7.36
C ILE A 158 -17.57 -7.89 -6.95
N HIS A 159 -18.52 -7.20 -7.57
CA HIS A 159 -19.94 -7.38 -7.29
C HIS A 159 -20.40 -8.81 -7.58
N GLU A 160 -19.97 -9.39 -8.70
CA GLU A 160 -20.23 -10.81 -9.02
C GLU A 160 -19.64 -11.76 -7.98
N GLY A 161 -18.48 -11.41 -7.40
CA GLY A 161 -17.81 -12.18 -6.36
C GLY A 161 -18.41 -12.04 -4.94
N LEU A 162 -19.25 -11.04 -4.66
CA LEU A 162 -19.82 -10.79 -3.32
C LEU A 162 -20.51 -12.01 -2.69
N PRO A 163 -21.25 -12.87 -3.40
CA PRO A 163 -21.84 -14.06 -2.81
C PRO A 163 -20.81 -15.01 -2.18
N LEU A 164 -19.60 -15.10 -2.74
CA LEU A 164 -18.49 -15.89 -2.18
C LEU A 164 -17.97 -15.25 -0.89
N MET A 165 -17.80 -13.93 -0.88
CA MET A 165 -17.42 -13.18 0.31
C MET A 165 -18.47 -13.36 1.43
N HIS A 166 -19.76 -13.27 1.09
CA HIS A 166 -20.83 -13.50 2.07
C HIS A 166 -20.82 -14.93 2.64
N ARG A 167 -20.47 -15.94 1.82
CA ARG A 167 -20.29 -17.32 2.31
C ARG A 167 -19.11 -17.41 3.29
N TYR A 168 -17.99 -16.78 2.97
CA TYR A 168 -16.83 -16.72 3.84
C TYR A 168 -17.16 -16.05 5.18
N VAL A 169 -17.84 -14.89 5.15
CA VAL A 169 -18.27 -14.16 6.38
C VAL A 169 -19.19 -15.01 7.24
N LYS A 170 -20.13 -15.77 6.63
CA LYS A 170 -20.99 -16.73 7.37
C LYS A 170 -20.19 -17.88 8.01
N LEU A 171 -19.18 -18.40 7.28
CA LEU A 171 -18.27 -19.40 7.83
C LEU A 171 -17.48 -18.84 9.01
N ARG A 172 -16.95 -17.64 8.87
CA ARG A 172 -16.22 -16.92 9.91
C ARG A 172 -17.06 -16.73 11.18
N LYS A 173 -18.29 -16.24 11.02
CA LYS A 173 -19.25 -16.13 12.12
C LYS A 173 -19.40 -17.44 12.89
N LYS A 174 -19.60 -18.55 12.16
CA LYS A 174 -19.74 -19.89 12.74
C LYS A 174 -18.44 -20.35 13.43
N ALA A 175 -17.30 -20.15 12.81
CA ALA A 175 -16.00 -20.55 13.36
C ALA A 175 -15.65 -19.81 14.66
N LEU A 176 -15.97 -18.52 14.73
CA LEU A 176 -15.75 -17.69 15.91
C LEU A 176 -16.80 -17.92 17.01
N GLY A 177 -17.90 -18.65 16.73
CA GLY A 177 -18.96 -18.92 17.70
C GLY A 177 -19.69 -17.67 18.20
N VAL A 178 -19.84 -16.64 17.36
CA VAL A 178 -20.50 -15.40 17.75
C VAL A 178 -21.93 -15.34 17.18
N ASP A 179 -22.88 -14.81 17.95
CA ASP A 179 -24.27 -14.64 17.52
C ASP A 179 -24.41 -13.59 16.41
N GLU A 180 -23.61 -12.55 16.49
CA GLU A 180 -23.52 -11.49 15.50
C GLU A 180 -22.06 -11.15 15.24
N LEU A 181 -21.68 -11.14 13.94
CA LEU A 181 -20.34 -10.75 13.49
C LEU A 181 -20.30 -9.24 13.30
N HIS A 182 -19.43 -8.56 14.03
CA HIS A 182 -19.16 -7.14 13.89
C HIS A 182 -17.85 -6.88 13.16
N MET A 183 -17.63 -5.64 12.73
CA MET A 183 -16.39 -5.23 12.06
C MET A 183 -15.13 -5.53 12.88
N TYR A 184 -15.22 -5.47 14.22
CA TYR A 184 -14.10 -5.83 15.09
C TYR A 184 -13.83 -7.34 15.19
N ASP A 185 -14.65 -8.20 14.60
CA ASP A 185 -14.45 -9.66 14.55
C ASP A 185 -13.81 -10.12 13.21
N VAL A 186 -13.62 -9.20 12.25
CA VAL A 186 -13.22 -9.55 10.88
C VAL A 186 -11.75 -9.97 10.79
N TYR A 187 -10.90 -9.45 11.65
CA TYR A 187 -9.45 -9.74 11.65
C TYR A 187 -9.03 -10.81 12.67
N THR A 188 -9.95 -11.26 13.53
CA THR A 188 -9.62 -12.27 14.55
C THR A 188 -9.28 -13.60 13.90
N PRO A 189 -8.22 -14.29 14.32
CA PRO A 189 -7.91 -15.65 13.87
C PRO A 189 -9.09 -16.60 14.10
N MET A 190 -9.43 -17.42 13.09
CA MET A 190 -10.46 -18.46 13.23
C MET A 190 -9.93 -19.74 13.91
N VAL A 191 -8.63 -19.88 13.99
CA VAL A 191 -7.93 -20.96 14.69
C VAL A 191 -7.43 -20.40 16.01
N LYS A 192 -7.82 -21.04 17.12
CA LYS A 192 -7.39 -20.64 18.47
C LYS A 192 -5.89 -20.92 18.68
N ASP A 193 -5.31 -20.22 19.62
CA ASP A 193 -3.91 -20.36 20.05
C ASP A 193 -2.88 -19.99 18.98
N PHE A 194 -3.19 -18.95 18.21
CA PHE A 194 -2.30 -18.41 17.20
C PHE A 194 -1.68 -17.08 17.67
N ASP A 195 -0.59 -17.17 18.38
CA ASP A 195 0.33 -16.04 18.58
C ASP A 195 1.73 -16.49 18.14
N MET A 196 2.14 -16.10 16.92
CA MET A 196 3.52 -16.28 16.49
C MET A 196 4.25 -14.96 16.75
N HIS A 197 5.03 -14.96 17.81
CA HIS A 197 6.04 -13.92 17.99
C HIS A 197 7.18 -14.20 17.02
N ILE A 198 7.38 -13.31 16.04
CA ILE A 198 8.42 -13.41 15.03
C ILE A 198 9.18 -12.10 15.06
N SER A 199 10.34 -12.10 15.69
CA SER A 199 11.21 -10.93 15.73
C SER A 199 11.63 -10.49 14.32
N PHE A 200 12.04 -9.24 14.17
CA PHE A 200 12.51 -8.74 12.87
C PHE A 200 13.69 -9.56 12.32
N GLU A 201 14.62 -10.01 13.17
CA GLU A 201 15.74 -10.84 12.76
C GLU A 201 15.29 -12.22 12.26
N GLU A 202 14.35 -12.87 12.95
CA GLU A 202 13.74 -14.12 12.49
C GLU A 202 12.97 -13.93 11.19
N ALA A 203 12.21 -12.83 11.07
CA ALA A 203 11.47 -12.50 9.85
C ALA A 203 12.40 -12.40 8.63
N LYS A 204 13.56 -11.75 8.76
CA LYS A 204 14.56 -11.70 7.68
C LYS A 204 14.99 -13.09 7.20
N GLU A 205 15.29 -13.99 8.12
CA GLU A 205 15.74 -15.36 7.79
C GLU A 205 14.63 -16.19 7.16
N ILE A 206 13.39 -16.05 7.63
CA ILE A 206 12.23 -16.76 7.08
C ILE A 206 11.91 -16.22 5.66
N VAL A 207 11.91 -14.91 5.48
CA VAL A 207 11.66 -14.28 4.18
C VAL A 207 12.70 -14.73 3.15
N LYS A 208 14.00 -14.73 3.50
CA LYS A 208 15.06 -15.24 2.59
C LYS A 208 14.79 -16.68 2.13
N LYS A 209 14.39 -17.56 3.05
CA LYS A 209 14.05 -18.95 2.72
C LYS A 209 12.83 -19.03 1.83
N GLY A 210 11.79 -18.22 2.13
CA GLY A 210 10.55 -18.17 1.36
C GLY A 210 10.78 -17.76 -0.10
N VAL A 211 11.57 -16.71 -0.31
CA VAL A 211 11.84 -16.20 -1.68
C VAL A 211 13.06 -16.81 -2.36
N ALA A 212 13.68 -17.85 -1.78
CA ALA A 212 14.82 -18.55 -2.35
C ALA A 212 14.62 -19.06 -3.80
N PRO A 213 13.41 -19.45 -4.24
CA PRO A 213 13.17 -19.80 -5.64
C PRO A 213 13.48 -18.69 -6.66
N LEU A 214 13.56 -17.43 -6.24
CA LEU A 214 13.95 -16.30 -7.10
C LEU A 214 15.45 -16.27 -7.44
N GLY A 215 16.24 -17.15 -6.83
CA GLY A 215 17.63 -17.34 -7.16
C GLY A 215 18.61 -16.59 -6.27
N LYS A 216 19.89 -16.98 -6.40
CA LYS A 216 20.98 -16.51 -5.53
C LYS A 216 21.17 -15.00 -5.60
N ASP A 217 21.16 -14.41 -6.78
CA ASP A 217 21.33 -12.96 -6.98
C ASP A 217 20.24 -12.15 -6.26
N TYR A 218 19.01 -12.69 -6.19
CA TYR A 218 17.90 -12.06 -5.47
C TYR A 218 18.15 -12.07 -3.96
N ILE A 219 18.63 -13.19 -3.43
CA ILE A 219 18.95 -13.35 -1.99
C ILE A 219 20.12 -12.45 -1.59
N GLU A 220 21.18 -12.37 -2.40
CA GLU A 220 22.32 -11.48 -2.15
C GLU A 220 21.89 -10.00 -2.10
N LEU A 221 20.98 -9.61 -3.01
CA LEU A 221 20.43 -8.25 -3.02
C LEU A 221 19.52 -8.01 -1.81
N LEU A 222 18.72 -9.00 -1.42
CA LEU A 222 17.88 -8.94 -0.22
C LEU A 222 18.73 -8.77 1.05
N ASP A 223 19.81 -9.54 1.19
CA ASP A 223 20.78 -9.41 2.28
C ASP A 223 21.43 -8.02 2.31
N LYS A 224 21.76 -7.47 1.15
CA LYS A 224 22.26 -6.10 1.03
C LYS A 224 21.23 -5.09 1.57
N GLY A 225 19.95 -5.27 1.26
CA GLY A 225 18.88 -4.42 1.77
C GLY A 225 18.70 -4.55 3.29
N PHE A 226 18.71 -5.76 3.81
CA PHE A 226 18.55 -6.04 5.23
C PHE A 226 19.68 -5.50 6.10
N ASN A 227 20.91 -5.49 5.59
CA ASN A 227 22.10 -5.11 6.35
C ASN A 227 22.66 -3.74 5.95
N GLY A 228 22.15 -3.14 4.87
CA GLY A 228 22.67 -1.89 4.29
C GLY A 228 21.98 -0.61 4.77
N GLY A 229 21.15 -0.68 5.82
CA GLY A 229 20.45 0.49 6.33
C GLY A 229 19.30 1.00 5.45
N TRP A 230 18.71 0.13 4.64
CA TRP A 230 17.58 0.51 3.77
C TRP A 230 16.26 0.64 4.52
N ILE A 231 16.15 0.04 5.72
CA ILE A 231 14.88 -0.19 6.41
C ILE A 231 14.84 0.58 7.73
N ASP A 232 13.83 1.42 7.89
CA ASP A 232 13.42 1.99 9.18
C ASP A 232 12.34 1.09 9.78
N VAL A 233 12.65 0.35 10.84
CA VAL A 233 11.96 -0.87 11.23
C VAL A 233 10.76 -0.63 12.16
N TYR A 234 10.99 0.08 13.28
CA TYR A 234 10.03 0.11 14.38
C TYR A 234 9.19 1.38 14.41
N GLU A 235 7.99 1.28 15.02
CA GLU A 235 7.14 2.43 15.32
C GLU A 235 7.84 3.36 16.32
N ASN A 236 7.73 4.65 16.10
CA ASN A 236 8.12 5.67 17.05
C ASN A 236 7.24 6.92 16.94
N GLU A 237 7.34 7.82 17.92
CA GLU A 237 6.54 9.03 17.96
C GLU A 237 6.83 9.93 16.75
N GLY A 238 5.78 10.39 16.10
CA GLY A 238 5.87 11.24 14.90
C GLY A 238 6.16 10.49 13.59
N LYS A 239 6.46 9.19 13.65
CA LYS A 239 6.61 8.36 12.46
C LYS A 239 5.27 8.06 11.82
N ARG A 240 5.21 8.12 10.49
CA ARG A 240 4.03 7.76 9.72
C ARG A 240 3.68 6.29 9.91
N SER A 241 2.39 6.01 10.12
CA SER A 241 1.86 4.65 10.19
C SER A 241 1.85 3.96 8.83
N GLY A 242 1.71 2.63 8.85
CA GLY A 242 1.74 1.78 7.66
C GLY A 242 3.15 1.37 7.27
N ALA A 243 3.31 0.96 6.01
CA ALA A 243 4.59 0.62 5.41
C ALA A 243 4.66 1.15 3.98
N TYR A 244 5.85 1.40 3.47
CA TYR A 244 6.06 1.70 2.07
C TYR A 244 7.53 1.50 1.68
N SER A 245 7.75 1.29 0.38
CA SER A 245 9.07 1.33 -0.24
C SER A 245 9.15 2.46 -1.25
N TRP A 246 10.29 3.13 -1.30
CA TRP A 246 10.60 4.15 -2.29
C TRP A 246 12.02 3.97 -2.83
N GLY A 247 12.13 3.81 -4.14
CA GLY A 247 13.40 3.56 -4.82
C GLY A 247 13.78 4.69 -5.78
N PRO A 248 14.35 5.82 -5.30
CA PRO A 248 14.83 6.87 -6.18
C PRO A 248 16.01 6.38 -7.05
N ASN A 249 16.15 6.95 -8.24
CA ASN A 249 17.26 6.61 -9.12
C ASN A 249 18.60 7.13 -8.56
N GLY A 250 19.68 6.36 -8.72
CA GLY A 250 21.04 6.73 -8.32
C GLY A 250 21.40 6.43 -6.87
N VAL A 251 20.46 5.98 -6.06
CA VAL A 251 20.69 5.54 -4.67
C VAL A 251 19.95 4.22 -4.39
N HIS A 252 20.19 3.64 -3.22
CA HIS A 252 19.44 2.45 -2.81
C HIS A 252 17.98 2.79 -2.47
N PRO A 253 17.07 1.81 -2.52
CA PRO A 253 15.70 1.99 -2.01
C PRO A 253 15.66 2.27 -0.51
N TYR A 254 14.60 2.91 -0.07
CA TYR A 254 14.29 3.14 1.33
C TYR A 254 12.96 2.47 1.65
N VAL A 255 12.91 1.78 2.78
CA VAL A 255 11.73 1.06 3.27
C VAL A 255 11.36 1.57 4.65
N LEU A 256 10.10 1.96 4.83
CA LEU A 256 9.54 2.29 6.13
C LEU A 256 8.63 1.15 6.56
N LEU A 257 8.85 0.66 7.78
CA LEU A 257 7.99 -0.33 8.45
C LEU A 257 7.54 0.22 9.80
N ASN A 258 6.55 -0.44 10.38
CA ASN A 258 6.15 -0.33 11.78
C ASN A 258 6.01 -1.76 12.33
N HIS A 259 7.14 -2.47 12.39
CA HIS A 259 7.22 -3.89 12.72
C HIS A 259 6.72 -4.17 14.14
N GLN A 260 5.89 -5.20 14.30
CA GLN A 260 5.22 -5.56 15.56
C GLN A 260 5.48 -7.02 15.96
N ASP A 261 6.60 -7.60 15.52
CA ASP A 261 7.07 -8.95 15.84
C ASP A 261 6.02 -10.05 15.66
N ASN A 262 5.24 -9.99 14.60
CA ASN A 262 4.18 -10.96 14.30
C ASN A 262 4.19 -11.39 12.82
N LEU A 263 3.36 -12.37 12.48
CA LEU A 263 3.24 -12.93 11.13
C LEU A 263 2.91 -11.85 10.07
N ASP A 264 2.00 -10.94 10.38
CA ASP A 264 1.57 -9.87 9.47
C ASP A 264 2.74 -8.92 9.12
N SER A 265 3.54 -8.58 10.13
CA SER A 265 4.74 -7.75 9.94
C SER A 265 5.82 -8.46 9.12
N MET A 266 5.94 -9.77 9.23
CA MET A 266 6.85 -10.55 8.38
C MET A 266 6.38 -10.56 6.91
N PHE A 267 5.09 -10.70 6.65
CA PHE A 267 4.54 -10.57 5.29
C PHE A 267 4.72 -9.16 4.74
N THR A 268 4.51 -8.14 5.58
CA THR A 268 4.78 -6.74 5.21
C THR A 268 6.25 -6.53 4.84
N LEU A 269 7.19 -7.09 5.60
CA LEU A 269 8.62 -7.06 5.25
C LEU A 269 8.87 -7.70 3.87
N ALA A 270 8.31 -8.86 3.60
CA ALA A 270 8.44 -9.54 2.31
C ALA A 270 7.88 -8.69 1.15
N HIS A 271 6.72 -8.07 1.37
CA HIS A 271 6.03 -7.18 0.45
C HIS A 271 6.89 -5.96 0.09
N GLU A 272 7.28 -5.18 1.10
CA GLU A 272 8.04 -3.95 0.89
C GLU A 272 9.43 -4.22 0.29
N MET A 273 10.05 -5.33 0.66
CA MET A 273 11.30 -5.74 0.02
C MET A 273 11.08 -6.17 -1.43
N GLY A 274 9.92 -6.70 -1.80
CA GLY A 274 9.54 -6.93 -3.19
C GLY A 274 9.57 -5.64 -4.00
N HIS A 275 8.95 -4.58 -3.51
CA HIS A 275 9.01 -3.24 -4.11
C HIS A 275 10.44 -2.69 -4.16
N ALA A 276 11.19 -2.81 -3.07
CA ALA A 276 12.56 -2.31 -2.98
C ALA A 276 13.46 -2.95 -4.04
N LEU A 277 13.41 -4.28 -4.15
CA LEU A 277 14.21 -5.01 -5.13
C LEU A 277 13.76 -4.76 -6.57
N HIS A 278 12.44 -4.62 -6.80
CA HIS A 278 11.90 -4.20 -8.10
C HIS A 278 12.44 -2.83 -8.51
N SER A 279 12.36 -1.84 -7.63
CA SER A 279 12.89 -0.50 -7.88
C SER A 279 14.40 -0.52 -8.12
N TYR A 280 15.16 -1.27 -7.30
CA TYR A 280 16.60 -1.41 -7.47
C TYR A 280 16.97 -2.02 -8.83
N LYS A 281 16.32 -3.12 -9.22
CA LYS A 281 16.54 -3.78 -10.50
C LYS A 281 16.14 -2.87 -11.67
N SER A 282 14.98 -2.23 -11.61
CA SER A 282 14.52 -1.30 -12.64
C SER A 282 15.52 -0.15 -12.82
N ASN A 283 15.94 0.49 -11.74
CA ASN A 283 16.90 1.60 -11.77
C ASN A 283 18.29 1.20 -12.28
N SER A 284 18.69 -0.05 -12.05
CA SER A 284 20.04 -0.53 -12.46
C SER A 284 20.10 -1.12 -13.87
N THR A 285 18.97 -1.53 -14.45
CA THR A 285 18.93 -2.24 -15.73
C THR A 285 18.23 -1.47 -16.85
N GLN A 286 17.34 -0.53 -16.49
CA GLN A 286 16.60 0.26 -17.45
C GLN A 286 17.29 1.62 -17.69
N PRO A 287 17.20 2.17 -18.90
CA PRO A 287 17.52 3.57 -19.12
C PRO A 287 16.69 4.47 -18.21
N LEU A 288 17.25 5.58 -17.75
CA LEU A 288 16.57 6.50 -16.81
C LEU A 288 15.14 6.87 -17.24
N VAL A 289 14.92 7.02 -18.54
CA VAL A 289 13.60 7.36 -19.11
C VAL A 289 12.55 6.28 -18.88
N TYR A 290 12.96 5.05 -18.57
CA TYR A 290 12.09 3.90 -18.31
C TYR A 290 12.28 3.28 -16.93
N ALA A 291 13.15 3.81 -16.10
CA ALA A 291 13.45 3.25 -14.77
C ALA A 291 12.24 3.30 -13.83
N ALA A 292 11.38 4.32 -13.95
CA ALA A 292 10.14 4.41 -13.18
C ALA A 292 9.05 3.53 -13.81
N TYR A 293 8.70 2.42 -13.15
CA TYR A 293 7.61 1.55 -13.58
C TYR A 293 6.22 2.13 -13.24
N ARG A 294 5.20 1.67 -13.94
CA ARG A 294 3.81 2.12 -13.74
C ARG A 294 3.18 1.41 -12.53
N ILE A 295 2.26 2.14 -11.86
CA ILE A 295 1.54 1.62 -10.69
C ILE A 295 0.83 0.28 -10.97
N PHE A 296 0.36 0.06 -12.18
CA PHE A 296 -0.34 -1.16 -12.57
C PHE A 296 0.50 -2.44 -12.40
N VAL A 297 1.82 -2.35 -12.46
CA VAL A 297 2.75 -3.48 -12.28
C VAL A 297 3.51 -3.42 -10.95
N ALA A 298 3.27 -2.39 -10.15
CA ALA A 298 4.01 -2.19 -8.91
C ALA A 298 3.87 -3.38 -7.95
N GLU A 299 2.63 -3.90 -7.82
CA GLU A 299 2.31 -4.98 -6.87
C GLU A 299 2.69 -6.39 -7.37
N VAL A 300 3.20 -6.53 -8.60
CA VAL A 300 3.59 -7.85 -9.11
C VAL A 300 4.77 -8.42 -8.31
N ALA A 301 5.78 -7.61 -8.02
CA ALA A 301 6.95 -8.05 -7.28
C ALA A 301 6.63 -8.30 -5.78
N SER A 302 5.87 -7.39 -5.17
CA SER A 302 5.49 -7.47 -3.76
C SER A 302 4.63 -8.70 -3.47
N THR A 303 3.55 -8.89 -4.25
CA THR A 303 2.64 -10.04 -4.08
C THR A 303 3.27 -11.37 -4.49
N CYS A 304 4.24 -11.36 -5.42
CA CYS A 304 5.05 -12.56 -5.73
C CYS A 304 5.86 -13.00 -4.51
N ASN A 305 6.52 -12.06 -3.83
CA ASN A 305 7.25 -12.36 -2.59
C ASN A 305 6.33 -12.94 -1.51
N GLU A 306 5.13 -12.33 -1.31
CA GLU A 306 4.15 -12.84 -0.36
C GLU A 306 3.68 -14.26 -0.71
N ALA A 307 3.39 -14.52 -1.99
CA ALA A 307 2.94 -15.83 -2.44
C ALA A 307 4.01 -16.91 -2.21
N LEU A 308 5.27 -16.63 -2.57
CA LEU A 308 6.39 -17.54 -2.34
C LEU A 308 6.63 -17.80 -0.86
N LEU A 309 6.59 -16.75 -0.04
CA LEU A 309 6.69 -16.87 1.41
C LEU A 309 5.56 -17.72 1.98
N ASN A 310 4.32 -17.50 1.51
CA ASN A 310 3.16 -18.27 1.94
C ASN A 310 3.31 -19.77 1.60
N PHE A 311 3.72 -20.11 0.38
CA PHE A 311 3.98 -21.49 0.00
C PHE A 311 5.08 -22.12 0.86
N TYR A 312 6.19 -21.40 1.06
CA TYR A 312 7.25 -21.87 1.93
C TYR A 312 6.77 -22.20 3.35
N LEU A 313 5.96 -21.33 3.94
CA LEU A 313 5.43 -21.53 5.28
C LEU A 313 4.46 -22.72 5.35
N ILE A 314 3.61 -22.88 4.34
CA ILE A 314 2.69 -24.03 4.25
C ILE A 314 3.47 -25.33 4.11
N ASP A 315 4.45 -25.39 3.23
CA ASP A 315 5.26 -26.60 2.96
C ASP A 315 6.13 -27.01 4.16
N ASN A 316 6.48 -26.04 5.02
CA ASN A 316 7.30 -26.30 6.21
C ASN A 316 6.48 -26.31 7.51
N ALA A 317 5.16 -26.24 7.42
CA ALA A 317 4.27 -26.34 8.58
C ALA A 317 4.40 -27.73 9.23
N LYS A 318 4.56 -27.77 10.56
CA LYS A 318 4.78 -29.02 11.33
C LYS A 318 3.52 -29.86 11.44
N ASP A 319 2.37 -29.23 11.35
CA ASP A 319 1.07 -29.88 11.43
C ASP A 319 -0.02 -29.09 10.69
N ARG A 320 -1.23 -29.71 10.53
CA ARG A 320 -2.37 -29.07 9.88
C ARG A 320 -2.87 -27.80 10.60
N SER A 321 -2.57 -27.68 11.87
CA SER A 321 -2.93 -26.48 12.64
C SER A 321 -2.05 -25.30 12.21
N GLU A 322 -0.74 -25.53 12.06
CA GLU A 322 0.23 -24.54 11.56
C GLU A 322 -0.04 -24.19 10.07
N GLU A 323 -0.34 -25.20 9.24
CA GLU A 323 -0.74 -25.00 7.84
C GLU A 323 -1.96 -24.07 7.71
N ARG A 324 -3.01 -24.28 8.52
CA ARG A 324 -4.21 -23.44 8.54
C ARG A 324 -3.96 -22.02 9.08
N ARG A 325 -2.90 -21.84 9.84
CA ARG A 325 -2.49 -20.57 10.43
C ARG A 325 -1.83 -19.66 9.39
N VAL A 326 -1.04 -20.26 8.52
CA VAL A 326 -0.27 -19.56 7.49
C VAL A 326 -1.09 -19.31 6.24
N GLY A 327 -1.98 -20.22 5.86
CA GLY A 327 -2.87 -20.08 4.71
C GLY A 327 -3.90 -18.95 4.94
N LYS A 328 -3.59 -17.78 4.43
CA LYS A 328 -4.51 -16.63 4.40
C LYS A 328 -5.55 -16.79 3.30
#